data_b9f0cda8b40df6f7c48167d4fc1c6eb6
#
_entry.id   b9f0cda8b40df6f7c48167d4fc1c6eb6
#
_cell.length_a   1.000
_cell.length_b   1.000
_cell.length_c   1.000
_cell.angle_alpha   90.00
_cell.angle_beta   90.00
_cell.angle_gamma   90.00
#
_symmetry.space_group_name_H-M   'P 1'
#
loop_
_entity.id
_entity.type
_entity.pdbx_description
1 polymer ?
#
loop_
_entity_poly.entity_id
_entity_poly.type
_entity_poly.pdbx_seq_one_letter_code
_entity_poly.pdbx_strand_id
1 'polypeptide(L)'
;MMTFSDQIINLIDELKFNKVHLVGFSIGSLIARNFATRFNNRLASLTLLCSIFNRSDKEQKIVNDRFEQTKKDHKLTKDALKRWFTEDFLNKNPDISNKIFTILENNNMNNFIKIYSLFVKHQDNEKFENIDTKTLVITGEGDVGSTPEMSINLGKKIKNSVVKIIPKGKHLCSIECSDDVNNTIKDHIQNA
;
A
#
# COMPACT_ATOMS: atom_id res chain seq x y z
N MET A 1 -5.95 -10.86 6.32
CA MET A 1 -5.77 -10.69 4.85
C MET A 1 -6.54 -11.72 4.03
N MET A 2 -6.59 -12.99 4.42
CA MET A 2 -7.29 -14.05 3.66
C MET A 2 -8.73 -13.69 3.28
N THR A 3 -9.56 -13.24 4.23
CA THR A 3 -10.96 -12.85 3.96
C THR A 3 -11.10 -11.78 2.86
N PHE A 4 -10.18 -10.81 2.79
CA PHE A 4 -10.18 -9.79 1.73
C PHE A 4 -9.78 -10.39 0.38
N SER A 5 -8.80 -11.30 0.36
CA SER A 5 -8.43 -12.01 -0.87
C SER A 5 -9.58 -12.89 -1.37
N ASP A 6 -10.36 -13.51 -0.46
CA ASP A 6 -11.54 -14.29 -0.83
C ASP A 6 -12.66 -13.41 -1.43
N GLN A 7 -12.83 -12.19 -0.95
CA GLN A 7 -13.76 -11.23 -1.56
C GLN A 7 -13.32 -10.82 -2.96
N ILE A 8 -12.00 -10.62 -3.18
CA ILE A 8 -11.47 -10.27 -4.51
C ILE A 8 -11.69 -11.42 -5.50
N ILE A 9 -11.40 -12.68 -5.13
CA ILE A 9 -11.58 -13.80 -6.05
C ILE A 9 -13.07 -14.01 -6.37
N ASN A 10 -13.94 -13.89 -5.39
CA ASN A 10 -15.39 -14.00 -5.61
C ASN A 10 -15.89 -12.93 -6.59
N LEU A 11 -15.41 -11.67 -6.46
CA LEU A 11 -15.77 -10.60 -7.39
C LEU A 11 -15.26 -10.89 -8.81
N ILE A 12 -14.01 -11.39 -8.96
CA ILE A 12 -13.44 -11.76 -10.26
C ILE A 12 -14.30 -12.86 -10.92
N ASP A 13 -14.76 -13.84 -10.14
CA ASP A 13 -15.57 -14.95 -10.61
C ASP A 13 -16.99 -14.49 -10.99
N GLU A 14 -17.60 -13.64 -10.17
CA GLU A 14 -18.93 -13.03 -10.46
C GLU A 14 -18.90 -12.22 -11.76
N LEU A 15 -17.84 -11.44 -11.97
CA LEU A 15 -17.62 -10.64 -13.18
C LEU A 15 -17.14 -11.49 -14.38
N LYS A 16 -16.88 -12.80 -14.19
CA LYS A 16 -16.44 -13.75 -15.22
C LYS A 16 -15.12 -13.37 -15.89
N PHE A 17 -14.23 -12.66 -15.16
CA PHE A 17 -12.90 -12.38 -15.66
C PHE A 17 -11.99 -13.61 -15.45
N ASN A 18 -11.22 -13.96 -16.47
CA ASN A 18 -10.21 -15.01 -16.36
C ASN A 18 -9.01 -14.51 -15.55
N LYS A 19 -8.47 -13.35 -15.93
CA LYS A 19 -7.36 -12.68 -15.25
C LYS A 19 -7.64 -11.19 -15.10
N VAL A 20 -7.02 -10.59 -14.08
CA VAL A 20 -7.10 -9.15 -13.79
C VAL A 20 -5.73 -8.55 -13.55
N HIS A 21 -5.58 -7.24 -13.77
CA HIS A 21 -4.48 -6.45 -13.25
C HIS A 21 -4.85 -5.98 -11.84
N LEU A 22 -4.10 -6.41 -10.84
CA LEU A 22 -4.40 -6.07 -9.44
C LEU A 22 -3.42 -5.01 -8.93
N VAL A 23 -3.96 -3.88 -8.48
CA VAL A 23 -3.19 -2.80 -7.85
C VAL A 23 -3.60 -2.69 -6.38
N GLY A 24 -2.64 -2.85 -5.48
CA GLY A 24 -2.84 -2.70 -4.05
C GLY A 24 -2.03 -1.53 -3.49
N PHE A 25 -2.68 -0.62 -2.75
CA PHE A 25 -2.03 0.51 -2.08
C PHE A 25 -2.02 0.31 -0.56
N SER A 26 -0.90 0.56 0.08
CA SER A 26 -0.72 0.53 1.54
C SER A 26 -1.21 -0.81 2.11
N ILE A 27 -2.21 -0.85 3.00
CA ILE A 27 -2.81 -2.11 3.48
C ILE A 27 -3.40 -2.94 2.33
N GLY A 28 -3.88 -2.30 1.27
CA GLY A 28 -4.31 -2.98 0.05
C GLY A 28 -3.18 -3.73 -0.64
N SER A 29 -1.93 -3.29 -0.51
CA SER A 29 -0.76 -4.00 -1.03
C SER A 29 -0.52 -5.32 -0.29
N LEU A 30 -0.77 -5.37 1.02
CA LEU A 30 -0.68 -6.59 1.81
C LEU A 30 -1.79 -7.59 1.43
N ILE A 31 -2.97 -7.08 1.13
CA ILE A 31 -4.08 -7.90 0.62
C ILE A 31 -3.73 -8.44 -0.77
N ALA A 32 -3.20 -7.59 -1.66
CA ALA A 32 -2.79 -7.98 -3.01
C ALA A 32 -1.64 -9.01 -2.99
N ARG A 33 -0.68 -8.90 -2.07
CA ARG A 33 0.36 -9.92 -1.84
C ARG A 33 -0.25 -11.26 -1.42
N ASN A 34 -1.14 -11.25 -0.43
CA ASN A 34 -1.83 -12.46 0.01
C ASN A 34 -2.67 -13.07 -1.12
N PHE A 35 -3.35 -12.23 -1.92
CA PHE A 35 -4.08 -12.68 -3.10
C PHE A 35 -3.14 -13.36 -4.10
N ALA A 36 -2.02 -12.71 -4.45
CA ALA A 36 -1.08 -13.21 -5.44
C ALA A 36 -0.46 -14.57 -5.04
N THR A 37 -0.15 -14.79 -3.76
CA THR A 37 0.39 -16.08 -3.30
C THR A 37 -0.62 -17.22 -3.35
N ARG A 38 -1.92 -16.93 -3.37
CA ARG A 38 -3.01 -17.91 -3.39
C ARG A 38 -3.64 -18.12 -4.76
N PHE A 39 -3.71 -17.06 -5.54
CA PHE A 39 -4.46 -17.00 -6.80
C PHE A 39 -3.63 -16.40 -7.94
N ASN A 40 -2.33 -16.73 -7.98
CA ASN A 40 -1.40 -16.17 -8.96
C ASN A 40 -1.88 -16.36 -10.41
N ASN A 41 -2.52 -17.49 -10.73
CA ASN A 41 -3.07 -17.80 -12.04
C ASN A 41 -4.24 -16.90 -12.47
N ARG A 42 -4.84 -16.14 -11.54
CA ARG A 42 -5.91 -15.17 -11.80
C ARG A 42 -5.39 -13.74 -12.03
N LEU A 43 -4.07 -13.56 -12.05
CA LEU A 43 -3.42 -12.27 -12.29
C LEU A 43 -2.83 -12.19 -13.70
N ALA A 44 -3.08 -11.08 -14.40
CA ALA A 44 -2.34 -10.63 -15.56
C ALA A 44 -1.10 -9.84 -15.14
N SER A 45 -1.24 -8.93 -14.16
CA SER A 45 -0.13 -8.26 -13.49
C SER A 45 -0.47 -7.91 -12.06
N LEU A 46 0.56 -7.64 -11.24
CA LEU A 46 0.46 -7.20 -9.87
C LEU A 46 1.19 -5.88 -9.67
N THR A 47 0.57 -4.91 -9.00
CA THR A 47 1.24 -3.68 -8.56
C THR A 47 1.08 -3.52 -7.06
N LEU A 48 2.21 -3.38 -6.37
CA LEU A 48 2.31 -3.20 -4.91
C LEU A 48 2.79 -1.77 -4.63
N LEU A 49 1.88 -0.88 -4.29
CA LEU A 49 2.17 0.52 -4.05
C LEU A 49 2.26 0.80 -2.55
N CYS A 50 3.39 1.34 -2.10
CA CYS A 50 3.70 1.68 -0.71
C CYS A 50 3.46 0.49 0.25
N SER A 51 4.05 -0.67 -0.10
CA SER A 51 3.96 -1.90 0.70
C SER A 51 5.04 -1.91 1.77
N ILE A 52 4.65 -2.20 3.01
CA ILE A 52 5.63 -2.52 4.05
C ILE A 52 6.25 -3.89 3.79
N PHE A 53 7.49 -4.07 4.19
CA PHE A 53 8.15 -5.37 4.16
C PHE A 53 9.31 -5.42 5.15
N ASN A 54 9.39 -6.48 5.94
CA ASN A 54 10.50 -6.78 6.86
C ASN A 54 10.85 -5.60 7.78
N ARG A 55 9.85 -5.12 8.52
CA ARG A 55 10.05 -4.05 9.50
C ARG A 55 11.11 -4.45 10.52
N SER A 56 12.05 -3.56 10.79
CA SER A 56 12.93 -3.65 11.93
C SER A 56 12.18 -3.49 13.27
N ASP A 57 12.77 -3.94 14.36
CA ASP A 57 12.18 -3.76 15.71
C ASP A 57 11.88 -2.28 16.02
N LYS A 58 12.73 -1.37 15.55
CA LYS A 58 12.55 0.06 15.70
C LYS A 58 11.31 0.56 14.94
N GLU A 59 11.14 0.15 13.69
CA GLU A 59 9.98 0.52 12.87
C GLU A 59 8.69 -0.12 13.42
N GLN A 60 8.77 -1.37 13.87
CA GLN A 60 7.65 -2.05 14.50
C GLN A 60 7.24 -1.35 15.79
N LYS A 61 8.20 -0.90 16.60
CA LYS A 61 7.92 -0.13 17.82
C LYS A 61 7.22 1.20 17.48
N ILE A 62 7.71 1.95 16.49
CA ILE A 62 7.10 3.22 16.07
C ILE A 62 5.64 3.04 15.65
N VAL A 63 5.35 1.99 14.88
CA VAL A 63 3.98 1.76 14.42
C VAL A 63 3.07 1.27 15.55
N ASN A 64 3.60 0.49 16.49
CA ASN A 64 2.87 0.05 17.69
C ASN A 64 2.53 1.26 18.58
N ASP A 65 3.49 2.12 18.88
CA ASP A 65 3.29 3.31 19.72
C ASP A 65 2.22 4.23 19.12
N ARG A 66 2.26 4.43 17.80
CA ARG A 66 1.25 5.19 17.05
C ARG A 66 -0.13 4.55 17.10
N PHE A 67 -0.20 3.24 17.01
CA PHE A 67 -1.45 2.50 17.12
C PHE A 67 -2.08 2.64 18.50
N GLU A 68 -1.30 2.46 19.56
CA GLU A 68 -1.76 2.64 20.94
C GLU A 68 -2.23 4.07 21.20
N GLN A 69 -1.50 5.08 20.68
CA GLN A 69 -1.93 6.47 20.76
C GLN A 69 -3.26 6.71 20.01
N THR A 70 -3.41 6.16 18.80
CA THR A 70 -4.66 6.27 18.02
C THR A 70 -5.85 5.63 18.75
N LYS A 71 -5.63 4.49 19.41
CA LYS A 71 -6.66 3.83 20.24
C LYS A 71 -7.06 4.69 21.44
N LYS A 72 -6.08 5.27 22.12
CA LYS A 72 -6.30 6.13 23.30
C LYS A 72 -7.06 7.40 22.93
N ASP A 73 -6.61 8.10 21.90
CA ASP A 73 -7.17 9.40 21.49
C ASP A 73 -8.47 9.23 20.69
N HIS A 74 -8.71 8.04 20.17
CA HIS A 74 -9.85 7.70 19.30
C HIS A 74 -10.05 8.67 18.13
N LYS A 75 -8.93 9.18 17.59
CA LYS A 75 -8.91 10.14 16.47
C LYS A 75 -7.62 10.03 15.66
N LEU A 76 -7.68 10.53 14.43
CA LEU A 76 -6.52 10.77 13.57
C LEU A 76 -6.15 12.26 13.62
N THR A 77 -4.86 12.56 13.53
CA THR A 77 -4.34 13.92 13.63
C THR A 77 -3.79 14.41 12.30
N LYS A 78 -3.67 15.74 12.15
CA LYS A 78 -3.02 16.36 10.98
C LYS A 78 -1.58 15.91 10.76
N ASP A 79 -0.93 15.35 11.77
CA ASP A 79 0.43 14.78 11.62
C ASP A 79 0.48 13.58 10.66
N ALA A 80 -0.66 12.92 10.41
CA ALA A 80 -0.76 11.92 9.35
C ALA A 80 -0.44 12.53 7.98
N LEU A 81 -0.95 13.73 7.69
CA LEU A 81 -0.72 14.41 6.42
C LEU A 81 0.76 14.71 6.19
N LYS A 82 1.50 15.16 7.23
CA LYS A 82 2.95 15.43 7.15
C LYS A 82 3.78 14.17 6.85
N ARG A 83 3.30 13.00 7.26
CA ARG A 83 3.93 11.71 6.91
C ARG A 83 3.61 11.27 5.49
N TRP A 84 2.42 11.64 5.00
CA TRP A 84 1.90 11.16 3.72
C TRP A 84 2.23 12.03 2.52
N PHE A 85 2.47 13.33 2.75
CA PHE A 85 2.79 14.33 1.74
C PHE A 85 4.04 15.11 2.09
N THR A 86 4.69 15.68 1.10
CA THR A 86 5.75 16.67 1.31
C THR A 86 5.16 17.99 1.81
N GLU A 87 5.97 18.78 2.47
CA GLU A 87 5.57 20.11 2.94
C GLU A 87 5.23 21.04 1.75
N ASP A 88 6.00 20.95 0.68
CA ASP A 88 5.76 21.70 -0.55
C ASP A 88 4.39 21.40 -1.15
N PHE A 89 4.01 20.09 -1.21
CA PHE A 89 2.69 19.69 -1.70
C PHE A 89 1.56 20.22 -0.81
N LEU A 90 1.70 20.10 0.51
CA LEU A 90 0.68 20.57 1.46
C LEU A 90 0.45 22.08 1.37
N ASN A 91 1.53 22.85 1.19
CA ASN A 91 1.48 24.31 1.06
C ASN A 91 0.84 24.75 -0.26
N LYS A 92 1.11 24.04 -1.36
CA LYS A 92 0.57 24.34 -2.68
C LYS A 92 -0.86 23.84 -2.91
N ASN A 93 -1.30 22.86 -2.12
CA ASN A 93 -2.60 22.19 -2.32
C ASN A 93 -3.42 22.12 -1.02
N PRO A 94 -3.75 23.28 -0.39
CA PRO A 94 -4.48 23.30 0.87
C PRO A 94 -5.87 22.65 0.77
N ASP A 95 -6.54 22.75 -0.38
CA ASP A 95 -7.86 22.16 -0.59
C ASP A 95 -7.82 20.64 -0.57
N ILE A 96 -6.80 20.02 -1.20
CA ILE A 96 -6.60 18.56 -1.17
C ILE A 96 -6.29 18.13 0.26
N SER A 97 -5.43 18.87 0.95
CA SER A 97 -5.05 18.61 2.34
C SER A 97 -6.27 18.64 3.27
N ASN A 98 -7.12 19.66 3.14
CA ASN A 98 -8.34 19.81 3.92
C ASN A 98 -9.34 18.70 3.60
N LYS A 99 -9.54 18.37 2.33
CA LYS A 99 -10.44 17.29 1.90
C LYS A 99 -10.02 15.94 2.50
N ILE A 100 -8.74 15.61 2.42
CA ILE A 100 -8.23 14.36 3.00
C ILE A 100 -8.36 14.38 4.52
N PHE A 101 -8.06 15.49 5.17
CA PHE A 101 -8.22 15.60 6.61
C PHE A 101 -9.69 15.45 7.04
N THR A 102 -10.63 16.03 6.31
CA THR A 102 -12.07 15.85 6.55
C THR A 102 -12.48 14.38 6.44
N ILE A 103 -11.94 13.63 5.47
CA ILE A 103 -12.17 12.18 5.35
C ILE A 103 -11.65 11.45 6.60
N LEU A 104 -10.47 11.84 7.09
CA LEU A 104 -9.88 11.22 8.29
C LEU A 104 -10.70 11.51 9.55
N GLU A 105 -11.17 12.76 9.72
CA GLU A 105 -11.98 13.17 10.88
C GLU A 105 -13.35 12.45 10.91
N ASN A 106 -13.95 12.22 9.75
CA ASN A 106 -15.26 11.56 9.63
C ASN A 106 -15.15 10.02 9.56
N ASN A 107 -13.96 9.46 9.77
CA ASN A 107 -13.78 8.02 9.73
C ASN A 107 -14.45 7.33 10.94
N ASN A 108 -15.06 6.17 10.70
CA ASN A 108 -15.52 5.32 11.80
C ASN A 108 -14.31 4.73 12.52
N MET A 109 -13.94 5.34 13.67
CA MET A 109 -12.73 4.96 14.40
C MET A 109 -12.74 3.51 14.89
N ASN A 110 -13.90 2.94 15.24
CA ASN A 110 -13.97 1.53 15.64
C ASN A 110 -13.57 0.59 14.48
N ASN A 111 -14.04 0.88 13.27
CA ASN A 111 -13.65 0.12 12.09
C ASN A 111 -12.21 0.40 11.69
N PHE A 112 -11.78 1.66 11.74
CA PHE A 112 -10.41 2.04 11.46
C PHE A 112 -9.41 1.30 12.35
N ILE A 113 -9.64 1.27 13.67
CA ILE A 113 -8.76 0.59 14.64
C ILE A 113 -8.67 -0.92 14.33
N LYS A 114 -9.78 -1.56 13.96
CA LYS A 114 -9.77 -2.98 13.56
C LYS A 114 -8.88 -3.22 12.33
N ILE A 115 -9.05 -2.41 11.29
CA ILE A 115 -8.26 -2.51 10.05
C ILE A 115 -6.81 -2.14 10.31
N TYR A 116 -6.55 -1.07 11.06
CA TYR A 116 -5.19 -0.65 11.40
C TYR A 116 -4.47 -1.72 12.24
N SER A 117 -5.18 -2.44 13.12
CA SER A 117 -4.63 -3.59 13.84
C SER A 117 -4.09 -4.68 12.91
N LEU A 118 -4.75 -4.95 11.78
CA LEU A 118 -4.25 -5.92 10.78
C LEU A 118 -2.93 -5.47 10.15
N PHE A 119 -2.80 -4.18 9.86
CA PHE A 119 -1.57 -3.59 9.33
C PHE A 119 -0.44 -3.62 10.36
N VAL A 120 -0.73 -3.25 11.61
CA VAL A 120 0.26 -3.20 12.70
C VAL A 120 0.82 -4.59 13.02
N LYS A 121 -0.07 -5.60 13.09
CA LYS A 121 0.27 -6.99 13.45
C LYS A 121 0.72 -7.83 12.25
N HIS A 122 0.79 -7.23 11.06
CA HIS A 122 1.20 -7.98 9.88
C HIS A 122 2.61 -8.54 10.03
N GLN A 123 2.77 -9.79 9.65
CA GLN A 123 4.05 -10.49 9.56
C GLN A 123 4.24 -10.96 8.11
N ASP A 124 5.45 -10.80 7.59
CA ASP A 124 5.81 -11.19 6.23
C ASP A 124 6.07 -12.70 6.15
N ASN A 125 4.99 -13.48 6.17
CA ASN A 125 5.01 -14.93 6.12
C ASN A 125 4.41 -15.50 4.82
N GLU A 126 4.23 -14.64 3.82
CA GLU A 126 3.74 -15.05 2.51
C GLU A 126 4.79 -15.88 1.76
N LYS A 127 4.30 -16.85 0.99
CA LYS A 127 5.12 -17.66 0.09
C LYS A 127 5.37 -16.92 -1.23
N PHE A 128 6.31 -15.96 -1.19
CA PHE A 128 6.63 -15.10 -2.36
C PHE A 128 7.09 -15.89 -3.57
N GLU A 129 7.64 -17.10 -3.38
CA GLU A 129 8.00 -18.03 -4.45
C GLU A 129 6.81 -18.47 -5.30
N ASN A 130 5.59 -18.34 -4.78
CA ASN A 130 4.36 -18.64 -5.53
C ASN A 130 3.93 -17.47 -6.45
N ILE A 131 4.59 -16.32 -6.40
CA ILE A 131 4.27 -15.16 -7.23
C ILE A 131 5.14 -15.19 -8.49
N ASP A 132 4.61 -15.75 -9.57
CA ASP A 132 5.25 -15.76 -10.89
C ASP A 132 4.76 -14.61 -11.80
N THR A 133 3.66 -13.98 -11.44
CA THR A 133 3.08 -12.85 -12.19
C THR A 133 4.05 -11.67 -12.24
N LYS A 134 4.15 -11.00 -13.39
CA LYS A 134 4.89 -9.73 -13.50
C LYS A 134 4.42 -8.76 -12.42
N THR A 135 5.35 -8.30 -11.60
CA THR A 135 5.07 -7.50 -10.41
C THR A 135 5.82 -6.17 -10.46
N LEU A 136 5.09 -5.09 -10.20
CA LEU A 136 5.65 -3.77 -10.01
C LEU A 136 5.55 -3.39 -8.53
N VAL A 137 6.67 -3.04 -7.92
CA VAL A 137 6.72 -2.51 -6.54
C VAL A 137 7.04 -1.03 -6.61
N ILE A 138 6.14 -0.17 -6.09
CA ILE A 138 6.30 1.29 -6.14
C ILE A 138 6.27 1.85 -4.72
N THR A 139 7.11 2.85 -4.45
CA THR A 139 6.98 3.72 -3.27
C THR A 139 7.53 5.09 -3.54
N GLY A 140 7.10 6.08 -2.75
CA GLY A 140 7.70 7.41 -2.75
C GLY A 140 9.08 7.42 -2.09
N GLU A 141 10.01 8.22 -2.62
CA GLU A 141 11.37 8.37 -2.09
C GLU A 141 11.39 8.80 -0.61
N GLY A 142 10.43 9.65 -0.21
CA GLY A 142 10.28 10.16 1.15
C GLY A 142 9.27 9.38 2.01
N ASP A 143 8.81 8.19 1.60
CA ASP A 143 7.91 7.40 2.44
C ASP A 143 8.65 6.80 3.64
N VAL A 144 8.30 7.25 4.83
CA VAL A 144 8.89 6.79 6.11
C VAL A 144 8.18 5.59 6.72
N GLY A 145 7.05 5.20 6.18
CA GLY A 145 6.24 4.08 6.67
C GLY A 145 6.40 2.81 5.85
N SER A 146 6.50 2.97 4.52
CA SER A 146 6.78 1.92 3.54
C SER A 146 8.00 2.36 2.73
N THR A 147 9.18 2.23 3.34
CA THR A 147 10.40 2.86 2.86
C THR A 147 10.87 2.34 1.49
N PRO A 148 11.68 3.11 0.75
CA PRO A 148 12.35 2.61 -0.46
C PRO A 148 13.10 1.30 -0.23
N GLU A 149 13.78 1.15 0.91
CA GLU A 149 14.49 -0.06 1.27
C GLU A 149 13.55 -1.27 1.40
N MET A 150 12.39 -1.08 2.05
CA MET A 150 11.36 -2.12 2.14
C MET A 150 10.90 -2.56 0.74
N SER A 151 10.67 -1.61 -0.17
CA SER A 151 10.28 -1.90 -1.55
C SER A 151 11.36 -2.66 -2.33
N ILE A 152 12.62 -2.27 -2.19
CA ILE A 152 13.77 -2.95 -2.80
C ILE A 152 13.89 -4.38 -2.27
N ASN A 153 13.75 -4.56 -0.95
CA ASN A 153 13.85 -5.87 -0.32
C ASN A 153 12.66 -6.77 -0.67
N LEU A 154 11.46 -6.22 -0.79
CA LEU A 154 10.28 -6.94 -1.28
C LEU A 154 10.47 -7.37 -2.75
N GLY A 155 10.97 -6.48 -3.60
CA GLY A 155 11.27 -6.80 -5.00
C GLY A 155 12.24 -7.96 -5.15
N LYS A 156 13.27 -8.05 -4.30
CA LYS A 156 14.21 -9.19 -4.30
C LYS A 156 13.55 -10.54 -3.95
N LYS A 157 12.39 -10.54 -3.30
CA LYS A 157 11.66 -11.77 -2.94
C LYS A 157 10.73 -12.28 -4.04
N ILE A 158 10.34 -11.42 -4.97
CA ILE A 158 9.41 -11.75 -6.06
C ILE A 158 10.20 -11.87 -7.36
N LYS A 159 10.22 -13.07 -7.95
CA LYS A 159 11.07 -13.42 -9.09
C LYS A 159 10.94 -12.48 -10.29
N ASN A 160 9.71 -12.14 -10.67
CA ASN A 160 9.42 -11.33 -11.87
C ASN A 160 9.02 -9.90 -11.48
N SER A 161 9.82 -9.25 -10.63
CA SER A 161 9.52 -7.92 -10.11
C SER A 161 10.42 -6.83 -10.65
N VAL A 162 9.85 -5.64 -10.79
CA VAL A 162 10.54 -4.37 -11.03
C VAL A 162 10.21 -3.43 -9.89
N VAL A 163 11.20 -2.72 -9.37
CA VAL A 163 11.01 -1.72 -8.30
C VAL A 163 11.15 -0.32 -8.88
N LYS A 164 10.19 0.55 -8.58
CA LYS A 164 10.20 1.96 -8.95
C LYS A 164 10.09 2.84 -7.70
N ILE A 165 11.07 3.68 -7.49
CA ILE A 165 11.03 4.72 -6.45
C ILE A 165 10.61 6.03 -7.12
N ILE A 166 9.55 6.65 -6.62
CA ILE A 166 8.99 7.91 -7.15
C ILE A 166 9.70 9.08 -6.48
N PRO A 167 10.48 9.86 -7.23
CA PRO A 167 11.21 11.00 -6.68
C PRO A 167 10.25 12.01 -6.04
N LYS A 168 10.68 12.65 -4.95
CA LYS A 168 9.92 13.70 -4.24
C LYS A 168 8.55 13.29 -3.69
N GLY A 169 8.10 12.04 -3.88
CA GLY A 169 6.85 11.54 -3.33
C GLY A 169 7.02 10.97 -1.94
N LYS A 170 5.96 11.02 -1.13
CA LYS A 170 5.83 10.30 0.14
C LYS A 170 4.80 9.16 0.03
N HIS A 171 4.14 8.83 1.15
CA HIS A 171 3.20 7.69 1.19
C HIS A 171 2.03 7.83 0.21
N LEU A 172 1.48 9.04 0.07
CA LEU A 172 0.42 9.32 -0.90
C LEU A 172 0.99 9.83 -2.24
N CYS A 173 2.12 9.27 -2.70
CA CYS A 173 2.71 9.60 -4.00
C CYS A 173 1.74 9.40 -5.18
N SER A 174 0.74 8.55 -5.04
CA SER A 174 -0.35 8.40 -6.03
C SER A 174 -1.23 9.64 -6.20
N ILE A 175 -1.17 10.57 -5.24
CA ILE A 175 -1.84 11.88 -5.31
C ILE A 175 -0.80 12.97 -5.61
N GLU A 176 0.29 12.99 -4.86
CA GLU A 176 1.34 14.01 -4.92
C GLU A 176 2.13 13.97 -6.23
N CYS A 177 2.41 12.78 -6.75
CA CYS A 177 3.14 12.51 -7.99
C CYS A 177 2.29 11.66 -8.94
N SER A 178 1.01 12.04 -9.10
CA SER A 178 0.01 11.22 -9.79
C SER A 178 0.42 10.81 -11.21
N ASP A 179 1.02 11.72 -11.97
CA ASP A 179 1.42 11.47 -13.36
C ASP A 179 2.52 10.40 -13.42
N ASP A 180 3.54 10.50 -12.57
CA ASP A 180 4.64 9.53 -12.53
C ASP A 180 4.14 8.14 -12.10
N VAL A 181 3.27 8.09 -11.09
CA VAL A 181 2.70 6.82 -10.60
C VAL A 181 1.78 6.21 -11.66
N ASN A 182 0.87 6.98 -12.24
CA ASN A 182 -0.10 6.50 -13.22
C ASN A 182 0.61 6.02 -14.50
N ASN A 183 1.59 6.77 -15.01
CA ASN A 183 2.36 6.37 -16.18
C ASN A 183 3.14 5.08 -15.91
N THR A 184 3.78 4.95 -14.73
CA THR A 184 4.52 3.75 -14.35
C THR A 184 3.58 2.52 -14.27
N ILE A 185 2.39 2.67 -13.69
CA ILE A 185 1.39 1.57 -13.62
C ILE A 185 0.87 1.24 -15.02
N LYS A 186 0.55 2.23 -15.84
CA LYS A 186 0.08 2.04 -17.21
C LYS A 186 1.09 1.27 -18.05
N ASP A 187 2.35 1.68 -18.01
CA ASP A 187 3.42 1.00 -18.73
C ASP A 187 3.59 -0.45 -18.27
N HIS A 188 3.48 -0.69 -16.96
CA HIS A 188 3.54 -2.03 -16.40
C HIS A 188 2.39 -2.92 -16.90
N ILE A 189 1.15 -2.40 -16.93
CA ILE A 189 -0.03 -3.12 -17.41
C ILE A 189 0.08 -3.44 -18.90
N GLN A 190 0.55 -2.50 -19.71
CA GLN A 190 0.67 -2.67 -21.17
C GLN A 190 1.75 -3.69 -21.56
N ASN A 191 2.74 -3.89 -20.70
CA ASN A 191 3.84 -4.83 -20.93
C ASN A 191 3.70 -6.16 -20.16
N ALA A 192 2.54 -6.42 -19.54
CA ALA A 192 2.32 -7.60 -18.69
C ALA A 192 1.87 -8.87 -19.46
#